data_4a31cceae0db6b1a8eb06e036d6415ff
#
_entry.id   4a31cceae0db6b1a8eb06e036d6415ff
#
_cell.length_a   1.000
_cell.length_b   1.000
_cell.length_c   1.000
_cell.angle_alpha   90.00
_cell.angle_beta   90.00
_cell.angle_gamma   90.00
#
_symmetry.space_group_name_H-M   'P 1'
#
loop_
_entity.id
_entity.type
_entity.pdbx_description
1 polymer ?
#
loop_
_entity_poly.entity_id
_entity_poly.type
_entity_poly.pdbx_seq_one_letter_code
_entity_poly.pdbx_strand_id
1 'polypeptide(L)'
;MALTTATVTTKELKRAIRLEQTRNDDGWAKRDDVLHTAAGFAECSVDAAREVYADQRKRGEIYDYPVGDELVVRITDEVMG
;
A
#
# COMPACT_ATOMS: atom_id res chain seq x y z
N MET A 1 5.21 28.52 10.38
CA MET A 1 5.39 27.33 9.59
C MET A 1 4.43 26.26 10.02
N ALA A 2 3.72 25.73 9.08
CA ALA A 2 2.75 24.71 9.42
C ALA A 2 3.46 23.42 9.79
N LEU A 3 3.01 22.81 10.84
CA LEU A 3 3.45 21.48 11.16
C LEU A 3 2.89 20.54 10.13
N THR A 4 3.77 19.89 9.43
CA THR A 4 3.33 18.90 8.49
C THR A 4 3.29 17.57 9.21
N THR A 5 2.11 17.06 9.40
CA THR A 5 1.98 15.71 9.90
C THR A 5 2.41 14.79 8.76
N ALA A 6 3.37 13.94 9.03
CA ALA A 6 3.80 12.98 8.03
C ALA A 6 2.62 12.07 7.69
N THR A 7 2.26 12.06 6.42
CA THR A 7 1.17 11.21 5.94
C THR A 7 1.64 10.39 4.76
N VAL A 8 1.07 9.20 4.63
CA VAL A 8 1.32 8.39 3.45
C VAL A 8 0.61 9.03 2.26
N THR A 9 1.33 9.21 1.17
CA THR A 9 0.72 9.68 -0.08
C THR A 9 0.37 8.48 -0.95
N THR A 10 -0.48 8.72 -1.95
CA THR A 10 -0.81 7.69 -2.93
C THR A 10 0.44 7.13 -3.60
N LYS A 11 1.39 8.00 -3.91
CA LYS A 11 2.64 7.61 -4.54
C LYS A 11 3.45 6.67 -3.66
N GLU A 12 3.53 6.99 -2.37
CA GLU A 12 4.26 6.16 -1.42
C GLU A 12 3.59 4.81 -1.23
N LEU A 13 2.27 4.79 -1.18
CA LEU A 13 1.52 3.55 -1.06
C LEU A 13 1.77 2.65 -2.27
N LYS A 14 1.67 3.20 -3.49
CA LYS A 14 1.93 2.43 -4.70
C LYS A 14 3.37 1.93 -4.76
N ARG A 15 4.30 2.76 -4.33
CA ARG A 15 5.71 2.38 -4.27
C ARG A 15 5.93 1.22 -3.31
N ALA A 16 5.24 1.25 -2.17
CA ALA A 16 5.31 0.17 -1.19
C ALA A 16 4.78 -1.14 -1.78
N ILE A 17 3.68 -1.07 -2.52
CA ILE A 17 3.11 -2.24 -3.17
C ILE A 17 4.12 -2.84 -4.15
N ARG A 18 4.72 -2.02 -5.00
CA ARG A 18 5.71 -2.49 -5.97
C ARG A 18 6.94 -3.09 -5.30
N LEU A 19 7.39 -2.46 -4.23
CA LEU A 19 8.54 -2.98 -3.49
C LEU A 19 8.24 -4.35 -2.91
N GLU A 20 7.08 -4.52 -2.29
CA GLU A 20 6.72 -5.82 -1.70
C GLU A 20 6.56 -6.88 -2.77
N GLN A 21 6.02 -6.54 -3.93
CA GLN A 21 5.93 -7.47 -5.05
C GLN A 21 7.32 -7.95 -5.49
N THR A 22 8.29 -7.05 -5.48
CA THR A 22 9.66 -7.37 -5.86
C THR A 22 10.38 -8.21 -4.82
N ARG A 23 10.09 -7.97 -3.54
CA ARG A 23 10.76 -8.67 -2.44
C ARG A 23 10.31 -10.11 -2.27
N ASN A 24 9.09 -10.41 -2.68
CA ASN A 24 8.52 -11.74 -2.48
C ASN A 24 8.70 -12.57 -3.74
N ASP A 25 9.09 -13.82 -3.57
CA ASP A 25 9.33 -14.74 -4.68
C ASP A 25 8.06 -14.99 -5.49
N ASP A 26 6.90 -14.95 -4.83
CA ASP A 26 5.62 -15.15 -5.48
C ASP A 26 5.08 -13.91 -6.19
N GLY A 27 5.77 -12.78 -6.02
CA GLY A 27 5.33 -11.52 -6.62
C GLY A 27 4.13 -10.89 -5.96
N TRP A 28 3.76 -11.37 -4.78
CA TRP A 28 2.58 -10.87 -4.06
C TRP A 28 2.97 -9.83 -3.02
N ALA A 29 2.23 -8.72 -3.00
CA ALA A 29 2.36 -7.68 -1.98
C ALA A 29 1.27 -7.91 -0.95
N LYS A 30 1.65 -8.38 0.22
CA LYS A 30 0.68 -8.66 1.29
C LYS A 30 0.29 -7.35 1.96
N ARG A 31 -1.01 -7.18 2.21
CA ARG A 31 -1.54 -5.92 2.74
C ARG A 31 -0.79 -5.44 3.97
N ASP A 32 -0.59 -6.31 4.96
CA ASP A 32 0.06 -5.90 6.20
C ASP A 32 1.49 -5.43 5.97
N ASP A 33 2.23 -6.12 5.11
CA ASP A 33 3.59 -5.72 4.76
C ASP A 33 3.60 -4.39 4.02
N VAL A 34 2.64 -4.19 3.11
CA VAL A 34 2.51 -2.93 2.38
C VAL A 34 2.25 -1.77 3.33
N LEU A 35 1.37 -1.97 4.31
CA LEU A 35 1.05 -0.93 5.27
C LEU A 35 2.28 -0.54 6.09
N HIS A 36 3.04 -1.51 6.56
CA HIS A 36 4.26 -1.24 7.31
C HIS A 36 5.31 -0.54 6.46
N THR A 37 5.48 -0.98 5.22
CA THR A 37 6.46 -0.39 4.31
C THR A 37 6.08 1.04 3.95
N ALA A 38 4.81 1.28 3.65
CA ALA A 38 4.33 2.63 3.34
C ALA A 38 4.47 3.57 4.53
N ALA A 39 4.16 3.07 5.73
CA ALA A 39 4.33 3.86 6.95
C ALA A 39 5.81 4.22 7.15
N GLY A 40 6.71 3.30 6.85
CA GLY A 40 8.14 3.54 6.93
C GLY A 40 8.62 4.62 5.96
N PHE A 41 8.12 4.60 4.73
CA PHE A 41 8.49 5.60 3.73
C PHE A 41 8.07 7.01 4.17
N ALA A 42 6.90 7.13 4.78
CA ALA A 42 6.36 8.42 5.19
C ALA A 42 6.71 8.78 6.63
N GLU A 43 7.41 7.89 7.33
CA GLU A 43 7.75 8.06 8.75
C GLU A 43 6.51 8.37 9.60
N CYS A 44 5.44 7.60 9.36
CA CYS A 44 4.19 7.78 10.07
C CYS A 44 3.70 6.43 10.62
N SER A 45 2.55 6.46 11.29
CA SER A 45 2.00 5.24 11.87
C SER A 45 1.37 4.34 10.81
N VAL A 46 1.23 3.06 11.14
CA VAL A 46 0.53 2.11 10.29
C VAL A 46 -0.94 2.50 10.15
N ASP A 47 -1.52 3.10 11.18
CA ASP A 47 -2.91 3.57 11.12
C ASP A 47 -3.08 4.64 10.05
N ALA A 48 -2.12 5.56 9.93
CA ALA A 48 -2.16 6.58 8.88
C ALA A 48 -2.06 5.94 7.50
N ALA A 49 -1.21 4.93 7.34
CA ALA A 49 -1.10 4.19 6.10
C ALA A 49 -2.40 3.47 5.76
N ARG A 50 -3.06 2.94 6.79
CA ARG A 50 -4.33 2.22 6.62
C ARG A 50 -5.44 3.14 6.11
N GLU A 51 -5.46 4.40 6.56
CA GLU A 51 -6.44 5.37 6.08
C GLU A 51 -6.25 5.66 4.59
N VAL A 52 -5.02 5.86 4.16
CA VAL A 52 -4.73 6.11 2.74
C VAL A 52 -5.05 4.87 1.91
N TYR A 53 -4.73 3.70 2.44
CA TYR A 53 -5.04 2.43 1.78
C TYR A 53 -6.55 2.32 1.53
N ALA A 54 -7.36 2.56 2.57
CA ALA A 54 -8.82 2.48 2.44
C ALA A 54 -9.34 3.48 1.41
N ASP A 55 -8.80 4.69 1.40
CA ASP A 55 -9.19 5.71 0.44
C ASP A 55 -8.85 5.30 -1.00
N GLN A 56 -7.65 4.80 -1.23
CA GLN A 56 -7.23 4.39 -2.57
C GLN A 56 -8.03 3.19 -3.06
N ARG A 57 -8.34 2.26 -2.16
CA ARG A 57 -9.16 1.12 -2.49
C ARG A 57 -10.57 1.57 -2.89
N LYS A 58 -11.14 2.51 -2.15
CA LYS A 58 -12.45 3.07 -2.41
C LYS A 58 -12.49 3.77 -3.78
N ARG A 59 -11.40 4.41 -4.15
CA ARG A 59 -11.30 5.11 -5.43
C ARG A 59 -11.01 4.18 -6.61
N GLY A 60 -10.74 2.91 -6.34
CA GLY A 60 -10.41 1.95 -7.39
C GLY A 60 -8.99 2.03 -7.90
N GLU A 61 -8.11 2.77 -7.20
CA GLU A 61 -6.70 2.89 -7.57
C GLU A 61 -5.92 1.62 -7.24
N ILE A 62 -6.34 0.92 -6.22
CA ILE A 62 -5.79 -0.36 -5.81
C ILE A 62 -6.94 -1.31 -5.50
N TYR A 63 -6.63 -2.58 -5.46
CA TYR A 63 -7.60 -3.58 -5.00
C TYR A 63 -6.87 -4.67 -4.24
N ASP A 64 -7.62 -5.41 -3.42
CA ASP A 64 -7.06 -6.53 -2.70
C ASP A 64 -7.97 -7.75 -2.86
N TYR A 65 -7.38 -8.92 -2.64
CA TYR A 65 -8.12 -10.16 -2.72
C TYR A 65 -7.46 -11.18 -1.79
N PRO A 66 -8.24 -12.14 -1.29
CA PRO A 66 -7.68 -13.12 -0.37
C PRO A 66 -6.86 -14.18 -1.09
N VAL A 67 -5.72 -14.49 -0.51
CA VAL A 67 -4.90 -15.62 -0.93
C VAL A 67 -4.54 -16.37 0.34
N GLY A 68 -5.16 -17.52 0.54
CA GLY A 68 -5.03 -18.22 1.81
C GLY A 68 -5.61 -17.39 2.95
N ASP A 69 -4.82 -17.16 3.98
CA ASP A 69 -5.24 -16.39 5.14
C ASP A 69 -4.86 -14.92 5.06
N GLU A 70 -4.31 -14.48 3.92
CA GLU A 70 -3.78 -13.13 3.79
C GLU A 70 -4.49 -12.39 2.66
N LEU A 71 -4.47 -11.05 2.75
CA LEU A 71 -4.93 -10.19 1.66
C LEU A 71 -3.73 -9.76 0.85
N VAL A 72 -3.84 -9.89 -0.46
CA VAL A 72 -2.81 -9.49 -1.41
C VAL A 72 -3.32 -8.25 -2.14
N VAL A 73 -2.45 -7.25 -2.29
CA VAL A 73 -2.81 -5.96 -2.86
C VAL A 73 -2.19 -5.83 -4.25
N ARG A 74 -2.95 -5.27 -5.17
CA ARG A 74 -2.46 -4.95 -6.51
C ARG A 74 -2.88 -3.55 -6.91
N ILE A 75 -2.08 -2.94 -7.76
CA ILE A 75 -2.40 -1.63 -8.33
C ILE A 75 -3.25 -1.88 -9.56
N THR A 76 -4.38 -1.18 -9.65
CA THR A 76 -5.33 -1.38 -10.73
C THR A 76 -4.69 -1.22 -12.11
N ASP A 77 -3.84 -0.21 -12.27
CA ASP A 77 -3.18 0.08 -13.55
C ASP A 77 -2.29 -1.07 -14.04
N GLU A 78 -1.72 -1.84 -13.12
CA GLU A 78 -0.86 -2.96 -13.49
C GLU A 78 -1.62 -4.07 -14.20
N VAL A 79 -2.89 -4.21 -13.87
CA VAL A 79 -3.72 -5.27 -14.46
C VAL A 79 -4.19 -4.87 -15.84
N MET A 80 -4.35 -3.58 -16.07
CA MET A 80 -4.83 -3.05 -17.34
C MET A 80 -3.71 -2.81 -18.35
N GLY A 81 -2.50 -2.81 -17.87
CA GLY A 81 -1.34 -2.49 -18.71
C GLY A 81 -0.89 -3.57 -19.66
#